data_39cfed6b6e1be3777c6579d1af067a1c
#
_entry.id   39cfed6b6e1be3777c6579d1af067a1c
#
_cell.length_a   1.000
_cell.length_b   1.000
_cell.length_c   1.000
_cell.angle_alpha   90.00
_cell.angle_beta   90.00
_cell.angle_gamma   90.00
#
_symmetry.space_group_name_H-M   'P 1'
#
loop_
_entity.id
_entity.type
_entity.pdbx_description
1 polymer ?
#
loop_
_entity_poly.entity_id
_entity_poly.type
_entity_poly.pdbx_seq_one_letter_code
_entity_poly.pdbx_strand_id
1 'polypeptide(L)'
;MTENRHILGYFNIIKNEPQYTPAYHLIKQSQKKKYPHFLILDEMNLSHVERYFADFLSAIESNENIPLYGKDELEIPDNLSIIGTVNIDETTYMFSPKVLDRANTIEFKICSAKDYMTQKLNKDTPNGDVEYLEDILNNQELRKMSIHELEKIFDEEFWDKFSDEILKFQNILKEAGFGFGFRVINEITRFMAAAYKYENKPEKWNENWKRYFDAQIKQKMLPKLHGSQKVIGETLDKLLESCKDYPTSEAKIIEMKNVLNKQRYVSFIN
;
A
#
# COMPACT_ATOMS: atom_id res chain seq x y z
N MET A 1 -14.61 -10.31 -13.60
CA MET A 1 -14.12 -9.07 -14.27
C MET A 1 -12.80 -9.39 -14.95
N THR A 2 -12.66 -9.14 -16.24
CA THR A 2 -11.42 -9.48 -16.96
C THR A 2 -10.77 -8.29 -17.67
N GLU A 3 -11.40 -7.13 -17.65
CA GLU A 3 -10.95 -5.92 -18.35
C GLU A 3 -11.36 -4.66 -17.59
N ASN A 4 -10.67 -3.54 -17.83
CA ASN A 4 -10.92 -2.24 -17.20
C ASN A 4 -12.32 -1.66 -17.49
N ARG A 5 -13.03 -2.18 -18.51
CA ARG A 5 -14.39 -1.75 -18.87
C ARG A 5 -15.40 -1.84 -17.73
N HIS A 6 -15.15 -2.68 -16.74
CA HIS A 6 -16.01 -2.79 -15.57
C HIS A 6 -15.83 -1.62 -14.61
N ILE A 7 -14.66 -0.96 -14.64
CA ILE A 7 -14.39 0.24 -13.83
C ILE A 7 -14.69 1.51 -14.63
N LEU A 8 -14.29 1.57 -15.91
CA LEU A 8 -14.37 2.81 -16.68
C LEU A 8 -15.57 2.88 -17.60
N GLY A 9 -16.09 1.74 -18.06
CA GLY A 9 -17.17 1.65 -19.04
C GLY A 9 -16.76 0.97 -20.31
N TYR A 10 -17.61 1.01 -21.31
CA TYR A 10 -17.40 0.34 -22.59
C TYR A 10 -18.03 1.14 -23.75
N PHE A 11 -17.57 0.89 -24.95
CA PHE A 11 -18.19 1.45 -26.15
C PHE A 11 -19.37 0.59 -26.58
N ASN A 12 -20.55 1.18 -26.63
CA ASN A 12 -21.76 0.52 -27.10
C ASN A 12 -21.83 0.63 -28.63
N ILE A 13 -21.52 -0.48 -29.31
CA ILE A 13 -21.49 -0.53 -30.80
C ILE A 13 -22.87 -0.27 -31.41
N ILE A 14 -23.94 -0.69 -30.74
CA ILE A 14 -25.31 -0.54 -31.26
C ILE A 14 -25.73 0.93 -31.22
N LYS A 15 -25.41 1.64 -30.14
CA LYS A 15 -25.72 3.06 -29.97
C LYS A 15 -24.66 3.99 -30.56
N ASN A 16 -23.50 3.43 -30.92
CA ASN A 16 -22.33 4.15 -31.40
C ASN A 16 -21.86 5.26 -30.45
N GLU A 17 -21.91 4.98 -29.12
CA GLU A 17 -21.54 5.91 -28.06
C GLU A 17 -20.84 5.20 -26.89
N PRO A 18 -19.93 5.87 -26.16
CA PRO A 18 -19.36 5.32 -24.94
C PRO A 18 -20.38 5.33 -23.79
N GLN A 19 -20.38 4.27 -23.00
CA GLN A 19 -21.13 4.18 -21.74
C GLN A 19 -20.16 4.12 -20.59
N TYR A 20 -20.12 5.20 -19.80
CA TYR A 20 -19.21 5.35 -18.68
C TYR A 20 -19.85 4.95 -17.36
N THR A 21 -19.02 4.49 -16.44
CA THR A 21 -19.42 4.10 -15.08
C THR A 21 -19.39 5.29 -14.11
N PRO A 22 -19.97 5.14 -12.90
CA PRO A 22 -19.80 6.12 -11.83
C PRO A 22 -18.33 6.38 -11.46
N ALA A 23 -17.47 5.35 -11.52
CA ALA A 23 -16.04 5.50 -11.24
C ALA A 23 -15.34 6.41 -12.26
N TYR A 24 -15.65 6.26 -13.55
CA TYR A 24 -15.17 7.20 -14.57
C TYR A 24 -15.59 8.65 -14.28
N HIS A 25 -16.86 8.85 -13.93
CA HIS A 25 -17.37 10.19 -13.62
C HIS A 25 -16.71 10.79 -12.36
N LEU A 26 -16.44 9.96 -11.34
CA LEU A 26 -15.68 10.37 -10.16
C LEU A 26 -14.27 10.85 -10.55
N ILE A 27 -13.55 10.08 -11.39
CA ILE A 27 -12.20 10.45 -11.85
C ILE A 27 -12.25 11.76 -12.65
N LYS A 28 -13.22 11.91 -13.56
CA LYS A 28 -13.39 13.18 -14.31
C LYS A 28 -13.77 14.35 -13.41
N GLN A 29 -14.48 14.13 -12.32
CA GLN A 29 -14.81 15.16 -11.35
C GLN A 29 -13.57 15.55 -10.53
N SER A 30 -12.74 14.59 -10.12
CA SER A 30 -11.52 14.85 -9.36
C SER A 30 -10.50 15.67 -10.14
N GLN A 31 -10.45 15.53 -11.49
CA GLN A 31 -9.62 16.40 -12.35
C GLN A 31 -10.00 17.89 -12.27
N LYS A 32 -11.25 18.20 -11.95
CA LYS A 32 -11.82 19.57 -11.92
C LYS A 32 -11.84 20.20 -10.52
N LYS A 33 -11.61 19.42 -9.49
CA LYS A 33 -11.72 19.82 -8.09
C LYS A 33 -10.41 19.62 -7.35
N LYS A 34 -10.10 20.52 -6.44
CA LYS A 34 -8.84 20.45 -5.67
C LYS A 34 -8.92 19.56 -4.41
N TYR A 35 -10.14 19.19 -3.97
CA TYR A 35 -10.26 18.38 -2.75
C TYR A 35 -9.83 16.94 -3.00
N PRO A 36 -9.43 16.22 -1.94
CA PRO A 36 -9.17 14.78 -2.02
C PRO A 36 -10.42 14.01 -2.47
N HIS A 37 -10.22 13.04 -3.35
CA HIS A 37 -11.25 12.11 -3.80
C HIS A 37 -10.81 10.68 -3.52
N PHE A 38 -11.77 9.80 -3.24
CA PHE A 38 -11.50 8.41 -2.92
C PHE A 38 -12.32 7.51 -3.85
N LEU A 39 -11.62 6.63 -4.58
CA LEU A 39 -12.23 5.52 -5.31
C LEU A 39 -12.08 4.25 -4.49
N ILE A 40 -13.19 3.74 -3.96
CA ILE A 40 -13.19 2.52 -3.16
C ILE A 40 -13.61 1.35 -4.07
N LEU A 41 -12.75 0.35 -4.19
CA LEU A 41 -13.00 -0.91 -4.86
C LEU A 41 -13.25 -1.98 -3.79
N ASP A 42 -14.52 -2.26 -3.53
CA ASP A 42 -14.89 -3.23 -2.51
C ASP A 42 -14.69 -4.66 -3.01
N GLU A 43 -14.19 -5.52 -2.13
CA GLU A 43 -13.86 -6.92 -2.44
C GLU A 43 -12.98 -7.05 -3.71
N MET A 44 -11.94 -6.24 -3.79
CA MET A 44 -11.10 -6.09 -4.98
C MET A 44 -10.54 -7.44 -5.49
N ASN A 45 -10.33 -8.41 -4.61
CA ASN A 45 -9.73 -9.71 -4.91
C ASN A 45 -10.73 -10.82 -5.30
N LEU A 46 -12.01 -10.53 -5.49
CA LEU A 46 -12.97 -11.47 -6.07
C LEU A 46 -12.67 -11.81 -7.55
N SER A 47 -11.81 -11.04 -8.18
CA SER A 47 -11.32 -11.27 -9.53
C SER A 47 -9.81 -10.99 -9.60
N HIS A 48 -9.14 -11.47 -10.64
CA HIS A 48 -7.73 -11.17 -10.88
C HIS A 48 -7.50 -9.66 -11.08
N VAL A 49 -7.00 -9.00 -10.05
CA VAL A 49 -6.78 -7.55 -10.02
C VAL A 49 -5.87 -7.09 -11.15
N GLU A 50 -4.79 -7.81 -11.39
CA GLU A 50 -3.81 -7.51 -12.42
C GLU A 50 -4.38 -7.53 -13.85
N ARG A 51 -5.59 -8.07 -14.06
CA ARG A 51 -6.27 -8.06 -15.36
C ARG A 51 -7.16 -6.84 -15.53
N TYR A 52 -8.11 -6.64 -14.60
CA TYR A 52 -9.09 -5.57 -14.75
C TYR A 52 -8.57 -4.21 -14.32
N PHE A 53 -7.49 -4.18 -13.53
CA PHE A 53 -6.87 -2.97 -12.99
C PHE A 53 -5.51 -2.67 -13.65
N ALA A 54 -5.13 -3.38 -14.73
CA ALA A 54 -3.82 -3.28 -15.37
C ALA A 54 -3.49 -1.84 -15.82
N ASP A 55 -4.45 -1.18 -16.48
CA ASP A 55 -4.24 0.17 -16.99
C ASP A 55 -4.07 1.19 -15.87
N PHE A 56 -4.76 1.02 -14.74
CA PHE A 56 -4.57 1.82 -13.55
C PHE A 56 -3.18 1.60 -12.93
N LEU A 57 -2.74 0.33 -12.83
CA LEU A 57 -1.41 0.01 -12.32
C LEU A 57 -0.31 0.61 -13.20
N SER A 58 -0.51 0.62 -14.52
CA SER A 58 0.41 1.23 -15.46
C SER A 58 0.41 2.75 -15.31
N ALA A 59 -0.76 3.37 -15.31
CA ALA A 59 -0.91 4.82 -15.20
C ALA A 59 -0.33 5.39 -13.89
N ILE A 60 -0.55 4.68 -12.76
CA ILE A 60 0.04 5.05 -11.46
C ILE A 60 1.56 4.97 -11.49
N GLU A 61 2.13 4.03 -12.28
CA GLU A 61 3.58 3.85 -12.38
C GLU A 61 4.25 4.88 -13.28
N SER A 62 3.71 5.03 -14.51
CA SER A 62 4.34 5.83 -15.56
C SER A 62 3.90 7.30 -15.54
N ASN A 63 2.88 7.66 -14.76
CA ASN A 63 2.17 8.93 -14.84
C ASN A 63 1.59 9.22 -16.23
N GLU A 64 1.27 8.16 -16.97
CA GLU A 64 0.63 8.26 -18.27
C GLU A 64 -0.89 8.18 -18.13
N ASN A 65 -1.59 8.69 -19.13
CA ASN A 65 -3.04 8.61 -19.17
C ASN A 65 -3.52 7.20 -19.50
N ILE A 66 -4.66 6.82 -18.99
CA ILE A 66 -5.33 5.56 -19.37
C ILE A 66 -6.00 5.77 -20.73
N PRO A 67 -5.68 4.97 -21.76
CA PRO A 67 -6.35 5.06 -23.04
C PRO A 67 -7.82 4.62 -22.92
N LEU A 68 -8.70 5.41 -23.49
CA LEU A 68 -10.12 5.14 -23.60
C LEU A 68 -10.49 4.77 -25.03
N TYR A 69 -11.78 4.77 -25.31
CA TYR A 69 -12.29 4.51 -26.64
C TYR A 69 -11.97 5.65 -27.61
N GLY A 70 -11.52 5.30 -28.81
CA GLY A 70 -11.14 6.27 -29.82
C GLY A 70 -9.76 6.87 -29.57
N LYS A 71 -9.71 8.21 -29.44
CA LYS A 71 -8.50 8.98 -29.09
C LYS A 71 -8.58 9.61 -27.71
N ASP A 72 -9.62 9.28 -26.96
CA ASP A 72 -9.81 9.83 -25.62
C ASP A 72 -8.88 9.17 -24.63
N GLU A 73 -8.46 9.93 -23.63
CA GLU A 73 -7.59 9.51 -22.55
C GLU A 73 -8.14 9.96 -21.20
N LEU A 74 -7.83 9.20 -20.17
CA LEU A 74 -8.20 9.49 -18.78
C LEU A 74 -6.95 9.65 -17.93
N GLU A 75 -6.71 10.87 -17.51
CA GLU A 75 -5.69 11.18 -16.51
C GLU A 75 -6.17 10.76 -15.12
N ILE A 76 -5.30 10.13 -14.34
CA ILE A 76 -5.52 9.89 -12.91
C ILE A 76 -4.91 11.06 -12.15
N PRO A 77 -5.75 11.94 -11.59
CA PRO A 77 -5.22 13.13 -10.93
C PRO A 77 -4.65 12.78 -9.56
N ASP A 78 -3.72 13.58 -9.16
CA ASP A 78 -2.95 13.40 -7.93
C ASP A 78 -3.80 13.44 -6.64
N ASN A 79 -4.93 14.12 -6.65
CA ASN A 79 -5.88 14.20 -5.54
C ASN A 79 -6.87 13.02 -5.48
N LEU A 80 -6.67 11.97 -6.27
CA LEU A 80 -7.45 10.75 -6.24
C LEU A 80 -6.68 9.63 -5.54
N SER A 81 -7.21 9.18 -4.40
CA SER A 81 -6.71 7.98 -3.72
C SER A 81 -7.57 6.77 -4.06
N ILE A 82 -6.92 5.66 -4.44
CA ILE A 82 -7.61 4.40 -4.75
C ILE A 82 -7.43 3.45 -3.57
N ILE A 83 -8.54 2.94 -3.05
CA ILE A 83 -8.59 2.05 -1.89
C ILE A 83 -9.27 0.76 -2.32
N GLY A 84 -8.58 -0.38 -2.15
CA GLY A 84 -9.16 -1.70 -2.36
C GLY A 84 -9.43 -2.38 -1.01
N THR A 85 -10.65 -2.84 -0.77
CA THR A 85 -10.92 -3.73 0.35
C THR A 85 -10.71 -5.17 -0.08
N VAL A 86 -10.29 -6.01 0.85
CA VAL A 86 -9.94 -7.40 0.61
C VAL A 86 -10.50 -8.25 1.73
N ASN A 87 -11.32 -9.22 1.37
CA ASN A 87 -11.70 -10.31 2.27
C ASN A 87 -10.76 -11.49 2.02
N ILE A 88 -10.32 -12.12 3.12
CA ILE A 88 -9.43 -13.26 3.06
C ILE A 88 -10.29 -14.50 3.29
N ASP A 89 -10.69 -15.15 2.20
CA ASP A 89 -11.40 -16.40 2.21
C ASP A 89 -10.88 -17.34 1.11
N GLU A 90 -11.33 -18.59 1.11
CA GLU A 90 -10.89 -19.62 0.18
C GLU A 90 -11.28 -19.36 -1.29
N THR A 91 -12.15 -18.39 -1.54
CA THR A 91 -12.71 -18.11 -2.87
C THR A 91 -12.05 -16.91 -3.56
N THR A 92 -11.13 -16.24 -2.89
CA THR A 92 -10.50 -15.01 -3.37
C THR A 92 -9.14 -15.26 -4.02
N TYR A 93 -8.75 -14.36 -4.92
CA TYR A 93 -7.46 -14.44 -5.64
C TYR A 93 -6.37 -13.73 -4.85
N MET A 94 -5.18 -14.34 -4.85
CA MET A 94 -3.98 -13.69 -4.31
C MET A 94 -3.53 -12.55 -5.22
N PHE A 95 -2.95 -11.52 -4.61
CA PHE A 95 -2.36 -10.43 -5.37
C PHE A 95 -1.01 -10.80 -5.97
N SER A 96 -0.80 -10.38 -7.21
CA SER A 96 0.52 -10.48 -7.82
C SER A 96 1.51 -9.47 -7.20
N PRO A 97 2.82 -9.72 -7.30
CA PRO A 97 3.83 -8.76 -6.89
C PRO A 97 3.65 -7.37 -7.53
N LYS A 98 3.11 -7.30 -8.76
CA LYS A 98 2.84 -6.03 -9.45
C LYS A 98 1.85 -5.14 -8.71
N VAL A 99 0.86 -5.73 -8.06
CA VAL A 99 -0.12 -5.00 -7.23
C VAL A 99 0.51 -4.62 -5.90
N LEU A 100 1.14 -5.57 -5.21
CA LEU A 100 1.72 -5.36 -3.88
C LEU A 100 2.85 -4.33 -3.87
N ASP A 101 3.64 -4.24 -4.93
CA ASP A 101 4.71 -3.23 -5.05
C ASP A 101 4.17 -1.80 -5.08
N ARG A 102 2.90 -1.61 -5.49
CA ARG A 102 2.24 -0.30 -5.58
C ARG A 102 1.31 0.00 -4.42
N ALA A 103 0.91 -1.01 -3.66
CA ALA A 103 -0.01 -0.87 -2.55
C ALA A 103 0.70 -0.67 -1.20
N ASN A 104 0.06 0.06 -0.29
CA ASN A 104 0.31 -0.03 1.15
C ASN A 104 -0.78 -0.90 1.75
N THR A 105 -0.41 -2.05 2.30
CA THR A 105 -1.37 -3.00 2.85
C THR A 105 -1.65 -2.67 4.31
N ILE A 106 -2.91 -2.38 4.63
CA ILE A 106 -3.36 -2.13 6.00
C ILE A 106 -4.20 -3.33 6.45
N GLU A 107 -3.74 -4.02 7.47
CA GLU A 107 -4.43 -5.15 8.07
C GLU A 107 -5.26 -4.69 9.27
N PHE A 108 -6.55 -4.98 9.24
CA PHE A 108 -7.43 -4.79 10.37
C PHE A 108 -7.38 -6.02 11.28
N LYS A 109 -6.98 -5.82 12.53
CA LYS A 109 -7.01 -6.91 13.52
C LYS A 109 -8.45 -7.17 13.97
N ILE A 110 -8.81 -8.43 14.02
CA ILE A 110 -10.07 -8.86 14.65
C ILE A 110 -9.94 -8.63 16.15
N CYS A 111 -10.81 -7.78 16.73
CA CYS A 111 -10.90 -7.64 18.16
C CYS A 111 -11.50 -8.89 18.79
N SER A 112 -11.13 -9.19 20.04
CA SER A 112 -11.77 -10.27 20.76
C SER A 112 -13.27 -9.99 20.95
N ALA A 113 -14.10 -11.02 21.01
CA ALA A 113 -15.53 -10.84 21.29
C ALA A 113 -15.77 -10.07 22.60
N LYS A 114 -14.91 -10.28 23.62
CA LYS A 114 -14.96 -9.55 24.88
C LYS A 114 -14.72 -8.06 24.66
N ASP A 115 -13.68 -7.69 23.90
CA ASP A 115 -13.37 -6.29 23.63
C ASP A 115 -14.48 -5.62 22.84
N TYR A 116 -15.02 -6.31 21.83
CA TYR A 116 -16.16 -5.82 21.07
C TYR A 116 -17.40 -5.57 21.94
N MET A 117 -17.73 -6.51 22.82
CA MET A 117 -18.90 -6.43 23.70
C MET A 117 -18.71 -5.39 24.84
N THR A 118 -17.48 -5.11 25.23
CA THR A 118 -17.16 -4.16 26.30
C THR A 118 -16.82 -2.79 25.78
N GLN A 119 -16.48 -2.64 24.50
CA GLN A 119 -16.26 -1.34 23.89
C GLN A 119 -17.56 -0.54 23.92
N LYS A 120 -17.55 0.54 24.70
CA LYS A 120 -18.46 1.64 24.46
C LYS A 120 -18.07 2.19 23.09
N LEU A 121 -18.88 1.89 22.08
CA LEU A 121 -18.74 2.51 20.77
C LEU A 121 -18.74 4.03 21.00
N ASN A 122 -17.57 4.63 20.91
CA ASN A 122 -17.47 6.08 20.90
C ASN A 122 -18.22 6.53 19.65
N LYS A 123 -19.39 7.13 19.88
CA LYS A 123 -20.23 7.68 18.80
C LYS A 123 -19.64 8.98 18.24
N ASP A 124 -18.60 9.49 18.86
CA ASP A 124 -17.95 10.71 18.41
C ASP A 124 -17.02 10.35 17.23
N THR A 125 -17.48 10.71 16.05
CA THR A 125 -16.61 10.78 14.88
C THR A 125 -15.49 11.76 15.22
N PRO A 126 -14.21 11.38 15.09
CA PRO A 126 -13.12 12.31 15.33
C PRO A 126 -13.28 13.50 14.37
N ASN A 127 -13.47 14.68 14.94
CA ASN A 127 -13.43 15.91 14.16
C ASN A 127 -11.99 16.19 13.82
N GLY A 128 -11.60 15.91 12.57
CA GLY A 128 -10.29 16.27 12.03
C GLY A 128 -10.31 17.70 11.49
N ASP A 129 -9.15 18.32 11.46
CA ASP A 129 -8.94 19.56 10.72
C ASP A 129 -8.95 19.24 9.22
N VAL A 130 -9.99 19.67 8.52
CA VAL A 130 -10.17 19.38 7.10
C VAL A 130 -9.13 20.10 6.26
N GLU A 131 -8.72 21.31 6.60
CA GLU A 131 -7.70 22.08 5.88
C GLU A 131 -6.33 21.38 6.01
N TYR A 132 -6.02 20.88 7.19
CA TYR A 132 -4.80 20.12 7.43
C TYR A 132 -4.77 18.79 6.66
N LEU A 133 -5.88 18.07 6.61
CA LEU A 133 -5.99 16.84 5.81
C LEU A 133 -5.89 17.13 4.30
N GLU A 134 -6.50 18.22 3.85
CA GLU A 134 -6.43 18.66 2.45
C GLU A 134 -4.98 18.97 2.06
N ASP A 135 -4.25 19.69 2.90
CA ASP A 135 -2.84 20.00 2.69
C ASP A 135 -1.96 18.74 2.61
N ILE A 136 -2.16 17.78 3.51
CA ILE A 136 -1.40 16.52 3.51
C ILE A 136 -1.69 15.70 2.25
N LEU A 137 -2.96 15.53 1.91
CA LEU A 137 -3.38 14.66 0.81
C LEU A 137 -3.09 15.29 -0.56
N ASN A 138 -3.07 16.61 -0.66
CA ASN A 138 -2.72 17.33 -1.88
C ASN A 138 -1.23 17.70 -1.98
N ASN A 139 -0.46 17.51 -0.90
CA ASN A 139 0.97 17.83 -0.91
C ASN A 139 1.76 16.77 -1.67
N GLN A 140 2.05 17.08 -2.93
CA GLN A 140 2.70 16.18 -3.88
C GLN A 140 4.20 16.40 -4.01
N GLU A 141 4.73 17.36 -3.26
CA GLU A 141 6.14 17.70 -3.33
C GLU A 141 7.02 16.46 -3.14
N LEU A 142 6.78 15.68 -2.07
CA LEU A 142 7.51 14.45 -1.79
C LEU A 142 7.34 13.37 -2.87
N ARG A 143 6.17 13.32 -3.52
CA ARG A 143 5.88 12.30 -4.55
C ARG A 143 6.73 12.49 -5.81
N LYS A 144 7.07 13.74 -6.13
CA LYS A 144 7.87 14.10 -7.31
C LYS A 144 9.39 14.08 -7.06
N MET A 145 9.80 14.01 -5.78
CA MET A 145 11.20 14.00 -5.40
C MET A 145 11.89 12.69 -5.80
N SER A 146 13.09 12.82 -6.33
CA SER A 146 14.05 11.74 -6.51
C SER A 146 14.61 11.27 -5.16
N ILE A 147 15.26 10.10 -5.14
CA ILE A 147 15.89 9.57 -3.93
C ILE A 147 16.95 10.54 -3.37
N HIS A 148 17.72 11.21 -4.22
CA HIS A 148 18.74 12.19 -3.81
C HIS A 148 18.15 13.48 -3.22
N GLU A 149 16.94 13.85 -3.63
CA GLU A 149 16.24 15.00 -3.04
C GLU A 149 15.62 14.62 -1.70
N LEU A 150 15.09 13.38 -1.57
CA LEU A 150 14.57 12.85 -0.33
C LEU A 150 15.67 12.67 0.73
N GLU A 151 16.85 12.21 0.34
CA GLU A 151 18.04 12.10 1.21
C GLU A 151 18.35 13.42 1.92
N LYS A 152 18.29 14.54 1.21
CA LYS A 152 18.57 15.88 1.75
C LYS A 152 17.57 16.39 2.80
N ILE A 153 16.44 15.70 2.97
CA ILE A 153 15.46 16.03 4.01
C ILE A 153 15.95 15.59 5.39
N PHE A 154 16.81 14.57 5.44
CA PHE A 154 17.29 13.94 6.65
C PHE A 154 18.72 14.37 6.99
N ASP A 155 19.14 14.18 8.24
CA ASP A 155 20.55 14.26 8.59
C ASP A 155 21.29 12.99 8.11
N GLU A 156 22.61 13.14 7.95
CA GLU A 156 23.48 12.06 7.41
C GLU A 156 23.49 10.84 8.32
N GLU A 157 23.51 11.03 9.63
CA GLU A 157 23.53 9.93 10.61
C GLU A 157 22.26 9.06 10.53
N PHE A 158 21.08 9.70 10.39
CA PHE A 158 19.84 8.97 10.19
C PHE A 158 19.82 8.26 8.84
N TRP A 159 20.25 8.94 7.75
CA TRP A 159 20.24 8.39 6.42
C TRP A 159 21.07 7.12 6.31
N ASP A 160 22.24 7.10 6.90
CA ASP A 160 23.11 5.92 6.95
C ASP A 160 22.44 4.75 7.68
N LYS A 161 21.90 4.99 8.88
CA LYS A 161 21.18 3.97 9.67
C LYS A 161 19.97 3.42 8.92
N PHE A 162 19.19 4.28 8.30
CA PHE A 162 18.00 3.90 7.55
C PHE A 162 18.36 3.11 6.29
N SER A 163 19.40 3.51 5.59
CA SER A 163 19.89 2.79 4.41
C SER A 163 20.38 1.39 4.76
N ASP A 164 21.11 1.24 5.84
CA ASP A 164 21.57 -0.05 6.36
C ASP A 164 20.39 -0.98 6.71
N GLU A 165 19.35 -0.44 7.36
CA GLU A 165 18.15 -1.22 7.67
C GLU A 165 17.40 -1.65 6.40
N ILE A 166 17.20 -0.76 5.42
CA ILE A 166 16.61 -1.14 4.12
C ILE A 166 17.42 -2.26 3.46
N LEU A 167 18.74 -2.11 3.41
CA LEU A 167 19.62 -3.09 2.78
C LEU A 167 19.55 -4.45 3.48
N LYS A 168 19.51 -4.48 4.82
CA LYS A 168 19.34 -5.69 5.62
C LYS A 168 18.08 -6.45 5.23
N PHE A 169 16.91 -5.79 5.24
CA PHE A 169 15.65 -6.41 4.85
C PHE A 169 15.61 -6.82 3.37
N GLN A 170 16.17 -6.00 2.48
CA GLN A 170 16.26 -6.32 1.06
C GLN A 170 17.05 -7.60 0.82
N ASN A 171 18.18 -7.78 1.48
CA ASN A 171 19.03 -8.97 1.33
C ASN A 171 18.29 -10.22 1.82
N ILE A 172 17.65 -10.19 3.00
CA ILE A 172 16.89 -11.32 3.54
C ILE A 172 15.78 -11.73 2.56
N LEU A 173 15.02 -10.78 2.05
CA LEU A 173 13.92 -11.05 1.14
C LEU A 173 14.40 -11.48 -0.25
N LYS A 174 15.51 -10.94 -0.74
CA LYS A 174 16.11 -11.30 -2.02
C LYS A 174 16.59 -12.76 -2.03
N GLU A 175 17.24 -13.22 -0.96
CA GLU A 175 17.69 -14.62 -0.83
C GLU A 175 16.52 -15.60 -0.93
N ALA A 176 15.35 -15.23 -0.43
CA ALA A 176 14.15 -16.04 -0.47
C ALA A 176 13.31 -15.89 -1.76
N GLY A 177 13.74 -15.06 -2.71
CA GLY A 177 13.00 -14.78 -3.94
C GLY A 177 11.89 -13.74 -3.81
N PHE A 178 11.77 -13.07 -2.66
CA PHE A 178 10.79 -11.99 -2.39
C PHE A 178 11.40 -10.59 -2.42
N GLY A 179 12.56 -10.44 -3.06
CA GLY A 179 13.24 -9.16 -3.15
C GLY A 179 12.36 -8.05 -3.71
N PHE A 180 12.68 -6.81 -3.33
CA PHE A 180 12.02 -5.62 -3.83
C PHE A 180 13.01 -4.68 -4.51
N GLY A 181 12.52 -3.93 -5.50
CA GLY A 181 13.34 -3.02 -6.29
C GLY A 181 13.22 -1.56 -5.83
N PHE A 182 13.84 -0.67 -6.63
CA PHE A 182 13.94 0.77 -6.36
C PHE A 182 12.59 1.46 -6.11
N ARG A 183 11.51 0.97 -6.73
CA ARG A 183 10.18 1.53 -6.50
C ARG A 183 9.77 1.42 -5.04
N VAL A 184 9.88 0.24 -4.45
CA VAL A 184 9.51 0.02 -3.05
C VAL A 184 10.40 0.84 -2.12
N ILE A 185 11.70 0.93 -2.42
CA ILE A 185 12.64 1.79 -1.66
C ILE A 185 12.18 3.25 -1.71
N ASN A 186 11.87 3.78 -2.90
CA ASN A 186 11.39 5.15 -3.06
C ASN A 186 10.09 5.40 -2.30
N GLU A 187 9.13 4.46 -2.33
CA GLU A 187 7.87 4.60 -1.61
C GLU A 187 8.08 4.61 -0.08
N ILE A 188 8.93 3.71 0.43
CA ILE A 188 9.30 3.68 1.85
C ILE A 188 9.98 4.99 2.24
N THR A 189 10.94 5.46 1.45
CA THR A 189 11.67 6.71 1.72
C THR A 189 10.73 7.92 1.70
N ARG A 190 9.79 8.00 0.76
CA ARG A 190 8.76 9.04 0.73
C ARG A 190 7.86 9.02 1.96
N PHE A 191 7.46 7.83 2.40
CA PHE A 191 6.69 7.68 3.62
C PHE A 191 7.48 8.16 4.84
N MET A 192 8.75 7.80 4.95
CA MET A 192 9.63 8.25 6.03
C MET A 192 9.82 9.76 6.01
N ALA A 193 9.99 10.37 4.82
CA ALA A 193 10.07 11.82 4.66
C ALA A 193 8.77 12.54 5.05
N ALA A 194 7.62 11.96 4.72
CA ALA A 194 6.33 12.48 5.15
C ALA A 194 6.18 12.41 6.69
N ALA A 195 6.56 11.28 7.28
CA ALA A 195 6.54 11.09 8.72
C ALA A 195 7.50 12.06 9.45
N TYR A 196 8.69 12.28 8.89
CA TYR A 196 9.65 13.24 9.40
C TYR A 196 9.09 14.67 9.41
N LYS A 197 8.49 15.10 8.29
CA LYS A 197 7.81 16.41 8.21
C LYS A 197 6.63 16.52 9.19
N TYR A 198 5.89 15.41 9.40
CA TYR A 198 4.78 15.37 10.35
C TYR A 198 5.23 15.54 11.81
N GLU A 199 6.30 14.86 12.23
CA GLU A 199 6.85 14.99 13.58
C GLU A 199 7.33 16.41 13.88
N ASN A 200 7.79 17.15 12.87
CA ASN A 200 8.21 18.56 12.94
C ASN A 200 9.22 18.89 14.05
N LYS A 201 9.90 17.87 14.58
CA LYS A 201 10.92 17.99 15.65
C LYS A 201 11.99 16.92 15.45
N PRO A 202 13.24 17.29 15.10
CA PRO A 202 14.34 16.34 14.91
C PRO A 202 14.58 15.42 16.12
N GLU A 203 14.43 15.94 17.31
CA GLU A 203 14.60 15.17 18.57
C GLU A 203 13.60 14.01 18.67
N LYS A 204 12.33 14.27 18.35
CA LYS A 204 11.28 13.24 18.35
C LYS A 204 11.48 12.22 17.23
N TRP A 205 12.07 12.64 16.11
CA TRP A 205 12.34 11.73 14.99
C TRP A 205 13.34 10.65 15.38
N ASN A 206 14.45 11.00 16.04
CA ASN A 206 15.45 10.05 16.48
C ASN A 206 14.89 8.98 17.43
N GLU A 207 13.85 9.30 18.18
CA GLU A 207 13.14 8.35 19.06
C GLU A 207 12.10 7.51 18.29
N ASN A 208 11.42 8.09 17.33
CA ASN A 208 10.19 7.53 16.74
C ASN A 208 10.36 6.89 15.34
N TRP A 209 11.44 7.15 14.61
CA TRP A 209 11.58 6.68 13.24
C TRP A 209 11.41 5.16 13.08
N LYS A 210 11.85 4.38 14.06
CA LYS A 210 11.68 2.91 14.03
C LYS A 210 10.21 2.52 14.02
N ARG A 211 9.34 3.28 14.67
CA ARG A 211 7.89 3.04 14.64
C ARG A 211 7.30 3.23 13.24
N TYR A 212 7.75 4.25 12.53
CA TYR A 212 7.32 4.51 11.17
C TYR A 212 7.89 3.48 10.20
N PHE A 213 9.14 3.09 10.39
CA PHE A 213 9.75 2.05 9.58
C PHE A 213 9.12 0.67 9.84
N ASP A 214 8.77 0.33 11.08
CA ASP A 214 8.01 -0.87 11.44
C ASP A 214 6.68 -0.96 10.66
N ALA A 215 5.96 0.16 10.55
CA ALA A 215 4.76 0.23 9.73
C ALA A 215 5.06 -0.09 8.26
N GLN A 216 6.18 0.40 7.70
CA GLN A 216 6.56 0.12 6.32
C GLN A 216 7.04 -1.32 6.09
N ILE A 217 7.74 -1.92 7.05
CA ILE A 217 8.05 -3.36 7.01
C ILE A 217 6.75 -4.15 6.90
N LYS A 218 5.79 -3.89 7.78
CA LYS A 218 4.50 -4.58 7.80
C LYS A 218 3.67 -4.33 6.54
N GLN A 219 3.65 -3.10 6.01
CA GLN A 219 2.77 -2.71 4.92
C GLN A 219 3.32 -2.97 3.51
N LYS A 220 4.65 -2.96 3.36
CA LYS A 220 5.33 -3.04 2.05
C LYS A 220 6.17 -4.29 1.85
N MET A 221 6.77 -4.81 2.91
CA MET A 221 7.71 -5.93 2.80
C MET A 221 7.02 -7.26 3.10
N LEU A 222 6.37 -7.38 4.26
CA LEU A 222 5.73 -8.63 4.68
C LEU A 222 4.58 -9.12 3.78
N PRO A 223 3.77 -8.26 3.12
CA PRO A 223 2.68 -8.71 2.25
C PRO A 223 3.12 -9.58 1.06
N LYS A 224 4.39 -9.54 0.70
CA LYS A 224 4.98 -10.36 -0.35
C LYS A 224 5.22 -11.81 0.05
N LEU A 225 5.25 -12.08 1.36
CA LEU A 225 5.64 -13.39 1.89
C LEU A 225 4.50 -14.39 1.79
N HIS A 226 4.75 -15.48 1.09
CA HIS A 226 3.86 -16.63 1.01
C HIS A 226 4.65 -17.88 0.65
N GLY A 227 4.20 -19.03 1.08
CA GLY A 227 4.82 -20.29 0.68
C GLY A 227 4.79 -21.36 1.77
N SER A 228 5.39 -22.50 1.42
CA SER A 228 5.53 -23.64 2.33
C SER A 228 6.72 -23.46 3.29
N GLN A 229 6.78 -24.32 4.31
CA GLN A 229 7.87 -24.36 5.27
C GLN A 229 9.27 -24.39 4.59
N LYS A 230 9.40 -25.11 3.47
CA LYS A 230 10.68 -25.21 2.74
C LYS A 230 11.05 -23.90 2.03
N VAL A 231 10.07 -23.09 1.67
CA VAL A 231 10.29 -21.86 0.89
C VAL A 231 10.56 -20.68 1.80
N ILE A 232 9.76 -20.49 2.86
CA ILE A 232 9.83 -19.25 3.66
C ILE A 232 10.18 -19.49 5.13
N GLY A 233 10.32 -20.73 5.60
CA GLY A 233 10.58 -21.01 7.01
C GLY A 233 11.83 -20.31 7.54
N GLU A 234 12.98 -20.51 6.88
CA GLU A 234 14.24 -19.86 7.24
C GLU A 234 14.17 -18.32 7.10
N THR A 235 13.45 -17.85 6.09
CA THR A 235 13.26 -16.41 5.88
C THR A 235 12.49 -15.78 7.03
N LEU A 236 11.43 -16.43 7.51
CA LEU A 236 10.68 -15.94 8.68
C LEU A 236 11.54 -15.97 9.95
N ASP A 237 12.46 -16.91 10.08
CA ASP A 237 13.41 -16.96 11.21
C ASP A 237 14.38 -15.76 11.16
N LYS A 238 14.98 -15.50 10.00
CA LYS A 238 15.88 -14.34 9.80
C LYS A 238 15.15 -13.01 10.00
N LEU A 239 13.91 -12.90 9.50
CA LEU A 239 13.10 -11.71 9.68
C LEU A 239 12.71 -11.51 11.15
N LEU A 240 12.35 -12.56 11.87
CA LEU A 240 12.03 -12.48 13.30
C LEU A 240 13.20 -11.93 14.11
N GLU A 241 14.42 -12.41 13.82
CA GLU A 241 15.62 -11.89 14.47
C GLU A 241 15.88 -10.42 14.14
N SER A 242 15.65 -10.04 12.89
CA SER A 242 15.83 -8.66 12.41
C SER A 242 14.76 -7.69 12.91
N CYS A 243 13.59 -8.20 13.30
CA CYS A 243 12.45 -7.37 13.73
C CYS A 243 12.35 -7.18 15.26
N LYS A 244 13.36 -7.48 16.04
CA LYS A 244 13.33 -7.29 17.52
C LYS A 244 13.02 -5.84 17.94
N ASP A 245 13.44 -4.87 17.13
CA ASP A 245 13.18 -3.45 17.36
C ASP A 245 11.88 -2.97 16.64
N TYR A 246 11.15 -3.86 16.01
CA TYR A 246 9.96 -3.59 15.18
C TYR A 246 8.76 -4.42 15.64
N PRO A 247 8.13 -4.05 16.78
CA PRO A 247 7.19 -4.90 17.51
C PRO A 247 5.94 -5.28 16.71
N THR A 248 5.49 -4.40 15.81
CA THR A 248 4.30 -4.67 15.00
C THR A 248 4.58 -5.72 13.93
N SER A 249 5.74 -5.63 13.29
CA SER A 249 6.21 -6.60 12.29
C SER A 249 6.62 -7.93 12.95
N GLU A 250 7.29 -7.87 14.10
CA GLU A 250 7.65 -9.04 14.89
C GLU A 250 6.40 -9.87 15.24
N ALA A 251 5.36 -9.22 15.77
CA ALA A 251 4.11 -9.89 16.11
C ALA A 251 3.46 -10.57 14.89
N LYS A 252 3.47 -9.92 13.72
CA LYS A 252 2.94 -10.52 12.49
C LYS A 252 3.78 -11.69 12.01
N ILE A 253 5.09 -11.63 12.10
CA ILE A 253 5.98 -12.74 11.72
C ILE A 253 5.75 -13.94 12.64
N ILE A 254 5.58 -13.73 13.94
CA ILE A 254 5.24 -14.80 14.89
C ILE A 254 3.90 -15.45 14.52
N GLU A 255 2.88 -14.65 14.18
CA GLU A 255 1.59 -15.15 13.71
C GLU A 255 1.77 -16.01 12.45
N MET A 256 2.48 -15.52 11.44
CA MET A 256 2.77 -16.26 10.21
C MET A 256 3.51 -17.57 10.47
N LYS A 257 4.50 -17.58 11.37
CA LYS A 257 5.21 -18.81 11.77
C LYS A 257 4.28 -19.81 12.44
N ASN A 258 3.37 -19.36 13.29
CA ASN A 258 2.40 -20.23 13.94
C ASN A 258 1.44 -20.88 12.93
N VAL A 259 0.97 -20.12 11.93
CA VAL A 259 0.16 -20.64 10.83
C VAL A 259 0.96 -21.64 9.99
N LEU A 260 2.20 -21.28 9.61
CA LEU A 260 3.09 -22.13 8.83
C LEU A 260 3.35 -23.48 9.50
N ASN A 261 3.57 -23.49 10.81
CA ASN A 261 3.79 -24.73 11.59
C ASN A 261 2.55 -25.63 11.60
N LYS A 262 1.35 -25.04 11.67
CA LYS A 262 0.07 -25.79 11.71
C LYS A 262 -0.36 -26.27 10.33
N GLN A 263 -0.32 -25.37 9.33
CA GLN A 263 -0.92 -25.59 8.01
C GLN A 263 0.10 -25.97 6.94
N ARG A 264 1.42 -25.91 7.25
CA ARG A 264 2.53 -26.16 6.32
C ARG A 264 2.64 -25.17 5.16
N TYR A 265 1.77 -24.20 5.13
CA TYR A 265 1.72 -23.09 4.18
C TYR A 265 1.24 -21.83 4.89
N VAL A 266 1.74 -20.68 4.51
CA VAL A 266 1.26 -19.39 4.98
C VAL A 266 1.38 -18.35 3.87
N SER A 267 0.50 -17.36 3.89
CA SER A 267 0.63 -16.11 3.18
C SER A 267 0.36 -14.98 4.16
N PHE A 268 0.95 -13.81 3.96
CA PHE A 268 0.63 -12.63 4.77
C PHE A 268 -0.85 -12.24 4.62
N ILE A 269 -1.37 -12.35 3.40
CA ILE A 269 -2.76 -12.08 3.03
C ILE A 269 -3.50 -13.43 3.05
N ASN A 270 -3.60 -14.04 4.22
CA ASN A 270 -4.39 -15.27 4.43
C ASN A 270 -4.93 -15.30 5.85
#